data_629af771d4b3be767b0b3ce589e41013
#
_entry.id   629af771d4b3be767b0b3ce589e41013
#
_cell.length_a   1.000
_cell.length_b   1.000
_cell.length_c   1.000
_cell.angle_alpha   90.00
_cell.angle_beta   90.00
_cell.angle_gamma   90.00
#
_symmetry.space_group_name_H-M   'P 1'
#
loop_
_entity.id
_entity.type
_entity.pdbx_description
1 polymer ?
#
loop_
_entity_poly.entity_id
_entity_poly.type
_entity_poly.pdbx_seq_one_letter_code
_entity_poly.pdbx_strand_id
1 'polypeptide(L)'
;MTRAIADTSVFIARESGRQLRIDDLPDQLAVSVVTVGELRAGVLSASDNATRVRRLGTFTGVLGLAPLPIDESVAESWAHLRLLLRDAALSMGANDSWIAATALAHRLPVVTQDADYVELDELQVIRV
;
A
#
# COMPACT_ATOMS: atom_id res chain seq x y z
N MET A 1 13.65 -5.38 -14.70
CA MET A 1 13.25 -4.27 -13.81
C MET A 1 12.20 -4.76 -12.82
N THR A 2 12.44 -4.60 -11.52
CA THR A 2 11.51 -5.08 -10.50
C THR A 2 10.46 -4.02 -10.18
N ARG A 3 9.24 -4.45 -9.91
CA ARG A 3 8.11 -3.58 -9.58
C ARG A 3 7.29 -4.22 -8.46
N ALA A 4 6.80 -3.41 -7.55
CA ALA A 4 5.91 -3.85 -6.48
C ALA A 4 4.93 -2.74 -6.13
N ILE A 5 3.82 -3.10 -5.51
CA ILE A 5 2.88 -2.11 -4.98
C ILE A 5 3.30 -1.77 -3.54
N ALA A 6 3.42 -0.49 -3.25
CA ALA A 6 3.75 -0.05 -1.90
C ALA A 6 2.47 0.12 -1.08
N ASP A 7 2.45 -0.54 0.08
CA ASP A 7 1.46 -0.27 1.12
C ASP A 7 1.65 1.15 1.65
N THR A 8 0.59 1.77 2.12
CA THR A 8 0.60 3.14 2.64
C THR A 8 1.65 3.35 3.73
N SER A 9 1.93 2.33 4.54
CA SER A 9 2.93 2.38 5.62
C SER A 9 4.32 2.79 5.14
N VAL A 10 4.69 2.45 3.90
CA VAL A 10 5.99 2.79 3.32
C VAL A 10 6.14 4.30 3.16
N PHE A 11 5.11 4.96 2.65
CA PHE A 11 5.12 6.41 2.47
C PHE A 11 5.08 7.16 3.79
N ILE A 12 4.32 6.65 4.76
CA ILE A 12 4.25 7.23 6.11
C ILE A 12 5.60 7.08 6.83
N ALA A 13 6.26 5.92 6.69
CA ALA A 13 7.58 5.70 7.27
C ALA A 13 8.61 6.68 6.71
N ARG A 14 8.62 6.86 5.39
CA ARG A 14 9.52 7.80 4.72
C ARG A 14 9.28 9.24 5.18
N GLU A 15 8.02 9.66 5.23
CA GLU A 15 7.64 11.00 5.69
C GLU A 15 8.07 11.24 7.13
N SER A 16 7.93 10.23 8.01
CA SER A 16 8.25 10.32 9.44
C SER A 16 9.73 10.15 9.74
N GLY A 17 10.58 9.93 8.73
CA GLY A 17 12.00 9.68 8.92
C GLY A 17 12.31 8.30 9.48
N ARG A 18 11.38 7.36 9.44
CA ARG A 18 11.60 5.99 9.85
C ARG A 18 12.55 5.30 8.87
N GLN A 19 13.46 4.50 9.42
CA GLN A 19 14.44 3.79 8.60
C GLN A 19 13.77 2.70 7.77
N LEU A 20 14.06 2.69 6.46
CA LEU A 20 13.61 1.66 5.53
C LEU A 20 14.81 0.86 5.05
N ARG A 21 14.60 -0.41 4.75
CA ARG A 21 15.62 -1.24 4.09
C ARG A 21 15.63 -0.90 2.60
N ILE A 22 16.29 0.18 2.26
CA ILE A 22 16.30 0.73 0.89
C ILE A 22 16.79 -0.30 -0.13
N ASP A 23 17.77 -1.12 0.24
CA ASP A 23 18.33 -2.13 -0.65
C ASP A 23 17.33 -3.23 -1.01
N ASP A 24 16.29 -3.42 -0.19
CA ASP A 24 15.22 -4.40 -0.44
C ASP A 24 14.07 -3.82 -1.26
N LEU A 25 14.08 -2.52 -1.55
CA LEU A 25 13.06 -1.87 -2.36
C LEU A 25 13.21 -2.27 -3.84
N PRO A 26 12.09 -2.49 -4.55
CA PRO A 26 12.14 -2.73 -5.99
C PRO A 26 12.52 -1.45 -6.75
N ASP A 27 12.88 -1.60 -8.02
CA ASP A 27 13.26 -0.47 -8.87
C ASP A 27 12.11 0.51 -9.07
N GLN A 28 10.87 0.01 -9.11
CA GLN A 28 9.68 0.82 -9.29
C GLN A 28 8.62 0.48 -8.25
N LEU A 29 7.98 1.50 -7.73
CA LEU A 29 6.83 1.37 -6.83
C LEU A 29 5.56 1.76 -7.57
N ALA A 30 4.57 0.87 -7.52
CA ALA A 30 3.19 1.18 -7.88
C ALA A 30 2.42 1.54 -6.62
N VAL A 31 1.28 2.16 -6.78
CA VAL A 31 0.43 2.59 -5.66
C VAL A 31 -1.04 2.43 -6.01
N SER A 32 -1.85 2.08 -5.03
CA SER A 32 -3.31 2.00 -5.16
C SER A 32 -3.95 3.37 -4.93
N VAL A 33 -5.10 3.62 -5.56
CA VAL A 33 -5.94 4.80 -5.26
C VAL A 33 -6.38 4.81 -3.80
N VAL A 34 -6.45 3.66 -3.13
CA VAL A 34 -6.74 3.57 -1.69
C VAL A 34 -5.69 4.33 -0.88
N THR A 35 -4.42 4.16 -1.22
CA THR A 35 -3.32 4.90 -0.59
C THR A 35 -3.46 6.41 -0.81
N VAL A 36 -3.87 6.84 -2.00
CA VAL A 36 -4.16 8.25 -2.28
C VAL A 36 -5.21 8.78 -1.30
N GLY A 37 -6.30 8.03 -1.11
CA GLY A 37 -7.36 8.41 -0.16
C GLY A 37 -6.86 8.48 1.28
N GLU A 38 -6.08 7.50 1.71
CA GLU A 38 -5.52 7.47 3.06
C GLU A 38 -4.57 8.66 3.32
N LEU A 39 -3.70 8.96 2.37
CA LEU A 39 -2.78 10.08 2.49
C LEU A 39 -3.51 11.42 2.45
N ARG A 40 -4.57 11.54 1.63
CA ARG A 40 -5.42 12.74 1.61
C ARG A 40 -6.11 12.96 2.95
N ALA A 41 -6.66 11.90 3.53
CA ALA A 41 -7.26 11.96 4.86
C ALA A 41 -6.24 12.44 5.90
N GLY A 42 -4.99 12.00 5.80
CA GLY A 42 -3.91 12.47 6.65
C GLY A 42 -3.63 13.97 6.52
N VAL A 43 -3.66 14.51 5.30
CA VAL A 43 -3.51 15.95 5.06
C VAL A 43 -4.66 16.73 5.73
N LEU A 44 -5.89 16.26 5.51
CA LEU A 44 -7.08 16.94 6.04
C LEU A 44 -7.17 16.91 7.56
N SER A 45 -6.63 15.87 8.20
CA SER A 45 -6.66 15.71 9.65
C SER A 45 -5.48 16.34 10.38
N ALA A 46 -4.52 16.95 9.66
CA ALA A 46 -3.35 17.56 10.28
C ALA A 46 -3.77 18.72 11.18
N SER A 47 -3.22 18.77 12.41
CA SER A 47 -3.59 19.76 13.42
C SER A 47 -2.77 21.06 13.34
N ASP A 48 -1.66 21.04 12.60
CA ASP A 48 -0.78 22.20 12.42
C ASP A 48 -0.28 22.31 10.99
N ASN A 49 0.23 23.48 10.62
CA ASN A 49 0.66 23.74 9.25
C ASN A 49 1.91 22.97 8.85
N ALA A 50 2.86 22.80 9.76
CA ALA A 50 4.10 22.07 9.45
C ALA A 50 3.80 20.60 9.10
N THR A 51 2.95 19.95 9.87
CA THR A 51 2.49 18.58 9.60
C THR A 51 1.71 18.52 8.29
N ARG A 52 0.83 19.49 8.05
CA ARG A 52 0.02 19.51 6.83
C ARG A 52 0.90 19.65 5.58
N VAL A 53 1.89 20.54 5.62
CA VAL A 53 2.81 20.74 4.50
C VAL A 53 3.61 19.46 4.21
N ARG A 54 4.11 18.80 5.25
CA ARG A 54 4.85 17.54 5.11
C ARG A 54 3.98 16.44 4.50
N ARG A 55 2.76 16.27 4.99
CA ARG A 55 1.81 15.28 4.48
C ARG A 55 1.36 15.59 3.07
N LEU A 56 1.18 16.87 2.75
CA LEU A 56 0.82 17.31 1.39
C LEU A 56 1.93 16.96 0.40
N GLY A 57 3.20 17.12 0.79
CA GLY A 57 4.34 16.73 -0.03
C GLY A 57 4.33 15.24 -0.37
N THR A 58 4.08 14.39 0.61
CA THR A 58 3.96 12.94 0.43
C THR A 58 2.79 12.62 -0.50
N PHE A 59 1.62 13.21 -0.26
CA PHE A 59 0.42 13.02 -1.09
C PHE A 59 0.69 13.42 -2.55
N THR A 60 1.29 14.56 -2.78
CA THR A 60 1.61 15.05 -4.13
C THR A 60 2.58 14.11 -4.84
N GLY A 61 3.60 13.61 -4.12
CA GLY A 61 4.56 12.65 -4.67
C GLY A 61 3.89 11.35 -5.11
N VAL A 62 2.94 10.85 -4.33
CA VAL A 62 2.21 9.62 -4.65
C VAL A 62 1.32 9.80 -5.88
N LEU A 63 0.70 10.95 -6.07
CA LEU A 63 -0.08 11.23 -7.28
C LEU A 63 0.79 11.12 -8.54
N GLY A 64 2.07 11.44 -8.45
CA GLY A 64 3.01 11.32 -9.56
C GLY A 64 3.33 9.89 -9.96
N LEU A 65 2.95 8.89 -9.16
CA LEU A 65 3.18 7.48 -9.46
C LEU A 65 2.06 6.84 -10.31
N ALA A 66 1.13 7.63 -10.84
CA ALA A 66 -0.01 7.16 -11.63
C ALA A 66 -0.80 6.07 -10.88
N PRO A 67 -1.54 6.42 -9.83
CA PRO A 67 -2.21 5.44 -8.97
C PRO A 67 -3.11 4.49 -9.74
N LEU A 68 -3.08 3.22 -9.35
CA LEU A 68 -3.87 2.15 -9.96
C LEU A 68 -5.30 2.19 -9.41
N PRO A 69 -6.32 2.18 -10.29
CA PRO A 69 -7.71 2.24 -9.87
C PRO A 69 -8.19 0.91 -9.30
N ILE A 70 -9.31 0.97 -8.56
CA ILE A 70 -10.07 -0.22 -8.20
C ILE A 70 -11.06 -0.47 -9.33
N ASP A 71 -10.63 -1.28 -10.27
CA ASP A 71 -11.44 -1.68 -11.42
C ASP A 71 -12.07 -3.07 -11.19
N GLU A 72 -12.71 -3.61 -12.23
CA GLU A 72 -13.36 -4.90 -12.17
C GLU A 72 -12.36 -6.03 -11.88
N SER A 73 -11.18 -5.98 -12.46
CA SER A 73 -10.12 -6.97 -12.20
C SER A 73 -9.68 -6.97 -10.74
N VAL A 74 -9.53 -5.80 -10.14
CA VAL A 74 -9.20 -5.66 -8.71
C VAL A 74 -10.34 -6.19 -7.84
N ALA A 75 -11.59 -5.89 -8.20
CA ALA A 75 -12.76 -6.39 -7.47
C ALA A 75 -12.81 -7.92 -7.48
N GLU A 76 -12.52 -8.55 -8.60
CA GLU A 76 -12.43 -10.00 -8.72
C GLU A 76 -11.33 -10.58 -7.82
N SER A 77 -10.16 -9.99 -7.84
CA SER A 77 -9.05 -10.39 -6.96
C SER A 77 -9.38 -10.19 -5.49
N TRP A 78 -10.11 -9.13 -5.16
CA TRP A 78 -10.56 -8.87 -3.78
C TRP A 78 -11.51 -9.97 -3.30
N ALA A 79 -12.42 -10.42 -4.14
CA ALA A 79 -13.34 -11.52 -3.81
C ALA A 79 -12.56 -12.81 -3.51
N HIS A 80 -11.57 -13.15 -4.34
CA HIS A 80 -10.70 -14.30 -4.11
C HIS A 80 -9.89 -14.15 -2.82
N LEU A 81 -9.34 -12.96 -2.57
CA LEU A 81 -8.56 -12.69 -1.36
C LEU A 81 -9.39 -12.94 -0.10
N ARG A 82 -10.66 -12.55 -0.10
CA ARG A 82 -11.55 -12.78 1.05
C ARG A 82 -11.68 -14.27 1.36
N LEU A 83 -11.80 -15.11 0.32
CA LEU A 83 -11.88 -16.56 0.50
C LEU A 83 -10.55 -17.13 1.03
N LEU A 84 -9.42 -16.68 0.51
CA LEU A 84 -8.11 -17.10 0.98
C LEU A 84 -7.90 -16.77 2.46
N LEU A 85 -8.27 -15.55 2.86
CA LEU A 85 -8.18 -15.12 4.26
C LEU A 85 -9.09 -15.96 5.16
N ARG A 86 -10.33 -16.18 4.74
CA ARG A 86 -11.27 -17.02 5.50
C ARG A 86 -10.73 -18.43 5.70
N ASP A 87 -10.24 -19.06 4.63
CA ASP A 87 -9.76 -20.43 4.67
C ASP A 87 -8.48 -20.59 5.51
N ALA A 88 -7.67 -19.54 5.57
CA ALA A 88 -6.47 -19.48 6.41
C ALA A 88 -6.75 -19.01 7.84
N ALA A 89 -7.99 -18.68 8.18
CA ALA A 89 -8.39 -18.10 9.47
C ALA A 89 -7.63 -16.80 9.79
N LEU A 90 -7.41 -15.99 8.76
CA LEU A 90 -6.71 -14.70 8.85
C LEU A 90 -7.67 -13.56 8.56
N SER A 91 -7.35 -12.38 9.08
CA SER A 91 -8.10 -11.15 8.81
C SER A 91 -7.18 -10.04 8.33
N MET A 92 -7.74 -9.12 7.59
CA MET A 92 -7.03 -7.98 7.05
C MET A 92 -7.99 -6.79 7.07
N GLY A 93 -7.50 -5.60 7.45
CA GLY A 93 -8.29 -4.38 7.41
C GLY A 93 -8.80 -4.09 6.00
N ALA A 94 -9.91 -3.34 5.89
CA ALA A 94 -10.56 -3.08 4.61
C ALA A 94 -9.60 -2.43 3.60
N ASN A 95 -8.90 -1.36 3.99
CA ASN A 95 -8.00 -0.66 3.09
C ASN A 95 -6.83 -1.55 2.66
N ASP A 96 -6.22 -2.27 3.60
CA ASP A 96 -5.14 -3.19 3.30
C ASP A 96 -5.59 -4.29 2.35
N SER A 97 -6.82 -4.78 2.50
CA SER A 97 -7.36 -5.81 1.61
C SER A 97 -7.51 -5.33 0.17
N TRP A 98 -7.91 -4.07 -0.03
CA TRP A 98 -8.01 -3.50 -1.37
C TRP A 98 -6.64 -3.25 -2.00
N ILE A 99 -5.65 -2.84 -1.21
CA ILE A 99 -4.27 -2.69 -1.68
C ILE A 99 -3.70 -4.06 -2.08
N ALA A 100 -3.89 -5.07 -1.25
CA ALA A 100 -3.45 -6.44 -1.54
C ALA A 100 -4.16 -7.00 -2.78
N ALA A 101 -5.45 -6.76 -2.95
CA ALA A 101 -6.21 -7.17 -4.13
C ALA A 101 -5.68 -6.50 -5.40
N THR A 102 -5.27 -5.23 -5.32
CA THR A 102 -4.65 -4.52 -6.44
C THR A 102 -3.33 -5.19 -6.82
N ALA A 103 -2.52 -5.56 -5.83
CA ALA A 103 -1.28 -6.28 -6.06
C ALA A 103 -1.52 -7.63 -6.75
N LEU A 104 -2.50 -8.39 -6.28
CA LEU A 104 -2.86 -9.68 -6.88
C LEU A 104 -3.34 -9.53 -8.33
N ALA A 105 -4.19 -8.54 -8.60
CA ALA A 105 -4.71 -8.29 -9.93
C ALA A 105 -3.60 -7.95 -10.94
N HIS A 106 -2.58 -7.24 -10.49
CA HIS A 106 -1.45 -6.82 -11.33
C HIS A 106 -0.25 -7.76 -11.23
N ARG A 107 -0.38 -8.86 -10.46
CA ARG A 107 0.70 -9.84 -10.25
C ARG A 107 1.97 -9.20 -9.71
N LEU A 108 1.80 -8.32 -8.74
CA LEU A 108 2.89 -7.61 -8.09
C LEU A 108 3.01 -8.04 -6.62
N PRO A 109 4.23 -8.09 -6.08
CA PRO A 109 4.38 -8.21 -4.62
C PRO A 109 3.95 -6.92 -3.93
N VAL A 110 3.69 -7.01 -2.63
CA VAL A 110 3.43 -5.86 -1.75
C VAL A 110 4.69 -5.53 -0.98
N VAL A 111 5.05 -4.25 -0.95
CA VAL A 111 6.11 -3.72 -0.08
C VAL A 111 5.44 -3.08 1.13
N THR A 112 5.86 -3.44 2.33
CA THR A 112 5.26 -2.93 3.58
C THR A 112 6.30 -2.67 4.65
N GLN A 113 5.99 -1.73 5.56
CA GLN A 113 6.72 -1.48 6.81
C GLN A 113 6.15 -2.30 7.97
N ASP A 114 4.98 -2.88 7.79
CA ASP A 114 4.30 -3.63 8.85
C ASP A 114 4.91 -5.03 9.00
N ALA A 115 5.54 -5.27 10.16
CA ALA A 115 6.14 -6.58 10.47
C ALA A 115 5.08 -7.69 10.58
N ASP A 116 3.85 -7.33 10.92
CA ASP A 116 2.73 -8.26 11.13
C ASP A 116 1.83 -8.38 9.90
N TYR A 117 2.29 -7.90 8.73
CA TYR A 117 1.51 -8.00 7.51
C TYR A 117 1.13 -9.46 7.22
N VAL A 118 -0.10 -9.68 6.79
CA VAL A 118 -0.64 -11.02 6.53
C VAL A 118 0.20 -11.75 5.48
N GLU A 119 0.54 -13.01 5.76
CA GLU A 119 1.26 -13.87 4.83
C GLU A 119 0.32 -14.90 4.22
N LEU A 120 0.29 -14.94 2.90
CA LEU A 120 -0.43 -15.91 2.09
C LEU A 120 0.50 -16.40 0.98
N ASP A 121 0.40 -17.68 0.60
CA ASP A 121 1.22 -18.23 -0.48
C ASP A 121 1.02 -17.48 -1.79
N GLU A 122 -0.19 -16.98 -2.03
CA GLU A 122 -0.58 -16.28 -3.25
C GLU A 122 -0.12 -14.83 -3.29
N LEU A 123 0.31 -14.27 -2.15
CA LEU A 123 0.70 -12.87 -2.03
C LEU A 123 2.13 -12.74 -1.53
N GLN A 124 3.03 -12.40 -2.43
CA GLN A 124 4.41 -12.11 -2.04
C GLN A 124 4.48 -10.79 -1.28
N VAL A 125 5.14 -10.81 -0.12
CA VAL A 125 5.31 -9.64 0.75
C VAL A 125 6.80 -9.34 0.94
N ILE A 126 7.18 -8.09 0.71
CA ILE A 126 8.55 -7.60 0.92
C ILE A 126 8.50 -6.61 2.07
N ARG A 127 9.13 -6.94 3.19
CA ARG A 127 9.21 -6.06 4.35
C ARG A 127 10.46 -5.19 4.28
N VAL A 128 10.28 -3.88 4.44
CA VAL A 128 11.35 -2.90 4.28
C VAL A 128 11.56 -1.99 5.52
#